data_c1288d0b55815d78bb41af342204b505
#
_entry.id   c1288d0b55815d78bb41af342204b505
#
_cell.length_a   1.000
_cell.length_b   1.000
_cell.length_c   1.000
_cell.angle_alpha   90.00
_cell.angle_beta   90.00
_cell.angle_gamma   90.00
#
_symmetry.space_group_name_H-M   'P 1'
#
loop_
_entity.id
_entity.type
_entity.pdbx_description
1 polymer ?
#
loop_
_entity_poly.entity_id
_entity_poly.type
_entity_poly.pdbx_seq_one_letter_code
_entity_poly.pdbx_strand_id
1 'polypeptide(L)'
;MTGNRMTAAQLQAFYKADGDHSAPRQDREGPIHKAILQRLDLCLPGDAIYHHSPNELDMAGPEAARQIAKARKLGTKAGWTDIEIVWQGRFYGIEVKAPGGRLSQAQADIHAAMRRAGAEVAIVSSVTEMREVLNQWGLHCRRA
;
A
#
# COMPACT_ATOMS: atom_id res chain seq x y z
N MET A 1 24.62 -17.00 20.36
CA MET A 1 25.24 -16.04 19.40
C MET A 1 24.47 -14.73 19.49
N THR A 2 25.04 -13.77 20.17
CA THR A 2 24.49 -12.42 20.24
C THR A 2 24.79 -11.69 18.94
N GLY A 3 23.85 -11.66 18.03
CA GLY A 3 23.94 -10.86 16.81
C GLY A 3 24.01 -9.37 17.23
N ASN A 4 25.17 -8.77 16.97
CA ASN A 4 25.41 -7.37 17.22
C ASN A 4 24.54 -6.52 16.29
N ARG A 5 23.35 -6.13 16.76
CA ARG A 5 22.48 -5.20 16.02
C ARG A 5 23.12 -3.82 16.10
N MET A 6 23.44 -3.28 14.95
CA MET A 6 23.90 -1.89 14.83
C MET A 6 22.84 -0.95 15.38
N THR A 7 23.27 0.05 16.14
CA THR A 7 22.39 1.14 16.57
C THR A 7 22.01 2.03 15.37
N ALA A 8 20.92 2.78 15.48
CA ALA A 8 20.49 3.71 14.43
C ALA A 8 21.60 4.71 14.05
N ALA A 9 22.39 5.17 15.04
CA ALA A 9 23.53 6.07 14.81
C ALA A 9 24.66 5.38 14.05
N GLN A 10 24.95 4.11 14.35
CA GLN A 10 25.95 3.31 13.62
C GLN A 10 25.52 3.03 12.18
N LEU A 11 24.22 2.77 11.97
CA LEU A 11 23.66 2.61 10.63
C LEU A 11 23.77 3.91 9.81
N GLN A 12 23.44 5.05 10.41
CA GLN A 12 23.60 6.36 9.76
C GLN A 12 25.05 6.67 9.41
N ALA A 13 25.98 6.35 10.33
CA ALA A 13 27.41 6.53 10.08
C ALA A 13 27.92 5.63 8.96
N PHE A 14 27.43 4.38 8.88
CA PHE A 14 27.76 3.42 7.83
C PHE A 14 27.32 3.93 6.45
N TYR A 15 26.08 4.38 6.32
CA TYR A 15 25.57 4.94 5.07
C TYR A 15 26.21 6.25 4.66
N LYS A 16 26.73 7.04 5.62
CA LYS A 16 27.43 8.29 5.37
C LYS A 16 28.89 8.08 4.92
N ALA A 17 29.50 6.97 5.29
CA ALA A 17 30.90 6.66 4.99
C ALA A 17 31.10 6.13 3.55
N ASP A 18 30.10 5.44 2.98
CA ASP A 18 30.21 4.81 1.65
C ASP A 18 29.72 5.67 0.47
N GLY A 19 29.42 6.92 0.69
CA GLY A 19 29.26 7.97 -0.36
C GLY A 19 28.14 7.81 -1.38
N ASP A 20 27.41 6.69 -1.42
CA ASP A 20 26.38 6.44 -2.44
C ASP A 20 25.17 5.60 -1.96
N HIS A 21 24.96 5.49 -0.66
CA HIS A 21 23.75 4.87 -0.12
C HIS A 21 22.87 5.94 0.51
N SER A 22 21.78 6.28 -0.15
CA SER A 22 20.73 7.09 0.45
C SER A 22 20.28 6.43 1.76
N ALA A 23 20.19 7.21 2.84
CA ALA A 23 19.61 6.75 4.11
C ALA A 23 18.27 6.05 3.84
N PRO A 24 17.92 4.98 4.60
CA PRO A 24 16.64 4.33 4.45
C PRO A 24 15.54 5.39 4.47
N ARG A 25 14.72 5.44 3.41
CA ARG A 25 13.60 6.38 3.36
C ARG A 25 12.70 6.08 4.56
N GLN A 26 12.40 7.12 5.32
CA GLN A 26 11.43 7.00 6.42
C GLN A 26 10.12 6.48 5.84
N ASP A 27 9.60 5.39 6.38
CA ASP A 27 8.28 4.89 6.04
C ASP A 27 7.22 5.92 6.48
N ARG A 28 6.69 6.66 5.52
CA ARG A 28 5.66 7.66 5.73
C ARG A 28 4.26 7.14 5.42
N GLU A 29 4.16 6.06 4.67
CA GLU A 29 2.90 5.45 4.22
C GLU A 29 2.38 4.43 5.24
N GLY A 30 3.26 3.65 5.86
CA GLY A 30 2.90 2.58 6.80
C GLY A 30 1.97 3.02 7.95
N PRO A 31 2.26 4.11 8.68
CA PRO A 31 1.38 4.60 9.73
C PRO A 31 -0.01 5.02 9.21
N ILE A 32 -0.08 5.63 8.03
CA ILE A 32 -1.33 6.03 7.38
C ILE A 32 -2.12 4.78 6.97
N HIS A 33 -1.46 3.83 6.33
CA HIS A 33 -2.04 2.54 5.93
C HIS A 33 -2.66 1.80 7.11
N LYS A 34 -1.92 1.68 8.21
CA LYS A 34 -2.40 1.04 9.44
C LYS A 34 -3.62 1.74 10.02
N ALA A 35 -3.62 3.07 10.08
CA ALA A 35 -4.76 3.85 10.56
C ALA A 35 -6.00 3.67 9.66
N ILE A 36 -5.82 3.58 8.36
CA ILE A 36 -6.88 3.31 7.40
C ILE A 36 -7.49 1.92 7.64
N LEU A 37 -6.67 0.87 7.77
CA LEU A 37 -7.17 -0.49 8.04
C LEU A 37 -7.99 -0.55 9.34
N GLN A 38 -7.51 0.06 10.41
CA GLN A 38 -8.24 0.14 11.68
C GLN A 38 -9.59 0.84 11.53
N ARG A 39 -9.66 1.86 10.68
CA ARG A 39 -10.90 2.58 10.43
C ARG A 39 -11.85 1.80 9.53
N LEU A 40 -11.36 1.05 8.56
CA LEU A 40 -12.18 0.20 7.70
C LEU A 40 -12.97 -0.84 8.51
N ASP A 41 -12.37 -1.43 9.53
CA ASP A 41 -13.04 -2.35 10.44
C ASP A 41 -14.29 -1.74 11.10
N LEU A 42 -14.26 -0.44 11.34
CA LEU A 42 -15.36 0.31 11.97
C LEU A 42 -16.37 0.89 10.96
N CYS A 43 -15.90 1.18 9.76
CA CYS A 43 -16.66 1.92 8.76
C CYS A 43 -17.46 1.03 7.81
N LEU A 44 -16.85 -0.05 7.33
CA LEU A 44 -17.44 -0.83 6.24
C LEU A 44 -18.80 -1.46 6.62
N PRO A 45 -19.72 -1.60 5.64
CA PRO A 45 -20.92 -2.43 5.81
C PRO A 45 -20.54 -3.85 6.26
N GLY A 46 -21.41 -4.49 7.07
CA GLY A 46 -21.10 -5.82 7.63
C GLY A 46 -20.97 -6.94 6.62
N ASP A 47 -21.49 -6.74 5.42
CA ASP A 47 -21.42 -7.65 4.27
C ASP A 47 -20.32 -7.27 3.27
N ALA A 48 -19.55 -6.20 3.55
CA ALA A 48 -18.35 -5.87 2.80
C ALA A 48 -17.15 -6.63 3.34
N ILE A 49 -16.26 -7.00 2.47
CA ILE A 49 -14.98 -7.61 2.83
C ILE A 49 -13.84 -6.77 2.25
N TYR A 50 -12.76 -6.61 3.00
CA TYR A 50 -11.56 -6.00 2.47
C TYR A 50 -10.34 -6.90 2.65
N HIS A 51 -9.34 -6.68 1.81
CA HIS A 51 -8.07 -7.38 1.81
C HIS A 51 -6.93 -6.38 1.58
N HIS A 52 -5.85 -6.56 2.34
CA HIS A 52 -4.59 -5.85 2.09
C HIS A 52 -3.75 -6.67 1.12
N SER A 53 -3.39 -6.09 -0.01
CA SER A 53 -2.46 -6.71 -0.94
C SER A 53 -1.02 -6.46 -0.51
N PRO A 54 -0.23 -7.49 -0.20
CA PRO A 54 1.19 -7.33 0.14
C PRO A 54 1.99 -7.03 -1.14
N ASN A 55 1.93 -5.78 -1.60
CA ASN A 55 2.64 -5.32 -2.79
C ASN A 55 4.12 -5.01 -2.52
N GLU A 56 4.48 -4.86 -1.25
CA GLU A 56 5.83 -4.58 -0.80
C GLU A 56 6.46 -5.87 -0.29
N LEU A 57 7.25 -6.49 -1.13
CA LEU A 57 8.24 -7.43 -0.65
C LEU A 57 9.40 -6.60 -0.11
N ASP A 58 9.45 -6.40 1.20
CA ASP A 58 10.54 -5.75 1.94
C ASP A 58 11.85 -6.57 1.86
N MET A 59 12.14 -7.09 0.71
CA MET A 59 13.28 -7.95 0.46
C MET A 59 14.17 -7.31 -0.58
N ALA A 60 15.40 -7.09 -0.19
CA ALA A 60 16.46 -6.66 -1.10
C ALA A 60 17.26 -7.88 -1.59
N GLY A 61 17.85 -7.77 -2.78
CA GLY A 61 18.80 -8.75 -3.31
C GLY A 61 18.20 -9.82 -4.23
N PRO A 62 19.02 -10.84 -4.58
CA PRO A 62 18.64 -11.85 -5.57
C PRO A 62 17.40 -12.67 -5.21
N GLU A 63 17.16 -12.90 -3.93
CA GLU A 63 16.00 -13.65 -3.45
C GLU A 63 14.69 -12.88 -3.68
N ALA A 64 14.69 -11.57 -3.42
CA ALA A 64 13.54 -10.70 -3.73
C ALA A 64 13.21 -10.73 -5.23
N ALA A 65 14.21 -10.64 -6.10
CA ALA A 65 14.03 -10.72 -7.54
C ALA A 65 13.39 -12.04 -7.98
N ARG A 66 13.81 -13.16 -7.38
CA ARG A 66 13.22 -14.50 -7.66
C ARG A 66 11.76 -14.59 -7.21
N GLN A 67 11.43 -14.08 -6.04
CA GLN A 67 10.06 -14.08 -5.52
C GLN A 67 9.14 -13.20 -6.35
N ILE A 68 9.59 -12.01 -6.76
CA ILE A 68 8.86 -11.12 -7.67
C ILE A 68 8.62 -11.84 -9.01
N ALA A 69 9.64 -12.47 -9.59
CA ALA A 69 9.50 -13.18 -10.84
C ALA A 69 8.51 -14.36 -10.72
N LYS A 70 8.56 -15.12 -9.62
CA LYS A 70 7.61 -16.19 -9.32
C LYS A 70 6.19 -15.66 -9.18
N ALA A 71 5.99 -14.60 -8.42
CA ALA A 71 4.68 -13.97 -8.23
C ALA A 71 4.09 -13.49 -9.56
N ARG A 72 4.90 -12.86 -10.42
CA ARG A 72 4.48 -12.44 -11.78
C ARG A 72 4.06 -13.60 -12.66
N LYS A 73 4.78 -14.72 -12.61
CA LYS A 73 4.39 -15.95 -13.34
C LYS A 73 3.06 -16.52 -12.85
N LEU A 74 2.73 -16.32 -11.58
CA LEU A 74 1.46 -16.73 -10.97
C LEU A 74 0.33 -15.70 -11.17
N GLY A 75 0.57 -14.62 -11.92
CA GLY A 75 -0.45 -13.65 -12.29
C GLY A 75 -0.48 -12.38 -11.47
N THR A 76 0.44 -12.19 -10.53
CA THR A 76 0.54 -10.94 -9.77
C THR A 76 0.88 -9.78 -10.71
N LYS A 77 0.11 -8.70 -10.61
CA LYS A 77 0.30 -7.48 -11.39
C LYS A 77 1.07 -6.45 -10.59
N ALA A 78 2.14 -5.91 -11.16
CA ALA A 78 2.84 -4.77 -10.58
C ALA A 78 1.91 -3.55 -10.52
N GLY A 79 1.97 -2.80 -9.42
CA GLY A 79 1.17 -1.58 -9.24
C GLY A 79 -0.27 -1.82 -8.80
N TRP A 80 -0.62 -3.03 -8.36
CA TRP A 80 -1.94 -3.32 -7.77
C TRP A 80 -2.19 -2.42 -6.56
N THR A 81 -3.46 -2.12 -6.27
CA THR A 81 -3.83 -1.27 -5.12
C THR A 81 -3.48 -1.93 -3.77
N ASP A 82 -3.18 -1.13 -2.77
CA ASP A 82 -2.80 -1.61 -1.44
C ASP A 82 -3.94 -2.30 -0.70
N ILE A 83 -5.15 -1.80 -0.87
CA ILE A 83 -6.35 -2.32 -0.21
C ILE A 83 -7.43 -2.56 -1.25
N GLU A 84 -8.06 -3.71 -1.17
CA GLU A 84 -9.16 -4.14 -2.01
C GLU A 84 -10.42 -4.27 -1.16
N ILE A 85 -11.54 -3.77 -1.66
CA ILE A 85 -12.84 -3.92 -1.01
C ILE A 85 -13.80 -4.53 -2.03
N VAL A 86 -14.52 -5.55 -1.61
CA VAL A 86 -15.60 -6.16 -2.39
C VAL A 86 -16.90 -5.97 -1.64
N TRP A 87 -17.89 -5.42 -2.32
CA TRP A 87 -19.21 -5.21 -1.76
C TRP A 87 -20.27 -5.17 -2.85
N GLN A 88 -21.35 -5.92 -2.66
CA GLN A 88 -22.48 -5.99 -3.58
C GLN A 88 -22.09 -6.21 -5.06
N GLY A 89 -21.17 -7.13 -5.28
CA GLY A 89 -20.66 -7.47 -6.61
C GLY A 89 -19.76 -6.43 -7.25
N ARG A 90 -19.33 -5.40 -6.51
CA ARG A 90 -18.41 -4.34 -6.98
C ARG A 90 -17.07 -4.43 -6.31
N PHE A 91 -16.04 -4.06 -7.05
CA PHE A 91 -14.66 -3.99 -6.59
C PHE A 91 -14.23 -2.54 -6.42
N TYR A 92 -13.58 -2.25 -5.29
CA TYR A 92 -13.04 -0.94 -4.96
C TYR A 92 -11.58 -1.11 -4.56
N GLY A 93 -10.69 -0.35 -5.16
CA GLY A 93 -9.27 -0.34 -4.82
C GLY A 93 -8.86 0.98 -4.16
N ILE A 94 -8.09 0.90 -3.10
CA ILE A 94 -7.50 2.06 -2.42
C ILE A 94 -5.98 1.93 -2.47
N GLU A 95 -5.34 2.95 -3.01
CA GLU A 95 -3.90 3.16 -2.97
C GLU A 95 -3.57 4.16 -1.86
N VAL A 96 -2.67 3.79 -0.96
CA VAL A 96 -2.22 4.66 0.13
C VAL A 96 -0.91 5.34 -0.26
N LYS A 97 -0.87 6.65 -0.16
CA LYS A 97 0.33 7.46 -0.39
C LYS A 97 0.58 8.41 0.77
N ALA A 98 1.85 8.68 1.06
CA ALA A 98 2.18 9.82 1.91
C ALA A 98 1.74 11.13 1.23
N PRO A 99 1.42 12.20 1.98
CA PRO A 99 1.10 13.50 1.40
C PRO A 99 2.18 13.96 0.42
N GLY A 100 1.77 14.33 -0.80
CA GLY A 100 2.69 14.68 -1.89
C GLY A 100 3.32 13.50 -2.63
N GLY A 101 3.04 12.27 -2.23
CA GLY A 101 3.49 11.06 -2.91
C GLY A 101 2.87 10.92 -4.30
N ARG A 102 3.58 10.24 -5.20
CA ARG A 102 3.17 10.05 -6.60
C ARG A 102 3.03 8.56 -6.91
N LEU A 103 2.13 8.24 -7.83
CA LEU A 103 2.05 6.91 -8.42
C LEU A 103 3.29 6.61 -9.27
N SER A 104 3.75 5.36 -9.20
CA SER A 104 4.65 4.84 -10.23
C SER A 104 3.89 4.66 -11.55
N GLN A 105 4.63 4.52 -12.65
CA GLN A 105 3.99 4.24 -13.95
C GLN A 105 3.19 2.94 -13.91
N ALA A 106 3.72 1.89 -13.27
CA ALA A 106 3.01 0.62 -13.12
C ALA A 106 1.70 0.78 -12.35
N GLN A 107 1.68 1.57 -11.27
CA GLN A 107 0.46 1.88 -10.53
C GLN A 107 -0.55 2.65 -11.39
N ALA A 108 -0.10 3.69 -12.08
CA ALA A 108 -0.97 4.47 -12.97
C ALA A 108 -1.61 3.59 -14.06
N ASP A 109 -0.85 2.71 -14.68
CA ASP A 109 -1.31 1.81 -15.73
C ASP A 109 -2.34 0.79 -15.20
N ILE A 110 -2.05 0.17 -14.06
CA ILE A 110 -2.94 -0.83 -13.47
C ILE A 110 -4.23 -0.19 -12.95
N HIS A 111 -4.16 1.00 -12.33
CA HIS A 111 -5.35 1.72 -11.87
C HIS A 111 -6.27 2.10 -13.04
N ALA A 112 -5.69 2.53 -14.17
CA ALA A 112 -6.45 2.80 -15.37
C ALA A 112 -7.11 1.53 -15.94
N ALA A 113 -6.40 0.39 -15.92
CA ALA A 113 -6.94 -0.89 -16.35
C ALA A 113 -8.08 -1.38 -15.44
N MET A 114 -7.94 -1.22 -14.12
CA MET A 114 -8.99 -1.54 -13.15
C MET A 114 -10.27 -0.74 -13.41
N ARG A 115 -10.13 0.57 -13.64
CA ARG A 115 -11.27 1.44 -13.95
C ARG A 115 -11.97 1.03 -15.25
N ARG A 116 -11.21 0.69 -16.29
CA ARG A 116 -11.78 0.16 -17.54
C ARG A 116 -12.52 -1.16 -17.34
N ALA A 117 -12.08 -1.97 -16.39
CA ALA A 117 -12.74 -3.23 -16.03
C ALA A 117 -13.98 -3.03 -15.13
N GLY A 118 -14.30 -1.78 -14.76
CA GLY A 118 -15.48 -1.45 -13.95
C GLY A 118 -15.23 -1.30 -12.45
N ALA A 119 -13.98 -1.36 -11.99
CA ALA A 119 -13.63 -1.09 -10.60
C ALA A 119 -13.59 0.42 -10.30
N GLU A 120 -13.89 0.76 -9.07
CA GLU A 120 -13.58 2.09 -8.52
C GLU A 120 -12.17 2.05 -7.92
N VAL A 121 -11.37 3.07 -8.18
CA VAL A 121 -10.01 3.17 -7.64
C VAL A 121 -9.75 4.59 -7.16
N ALA A 122 -9.23 4.73 -5.94
CA ALA A 122 -8.85 6.00 -5.36
C ALA A 122 -7.46 5.95 -4.72
N ILE A 123 -6.84 7.12 -4.64
CA ILE A 123 -5.58 7.34 -3.95
C ILE A 123 -5.88 8.20 -2.74
N VAL A 124 -5.42 7.79 -1.57
CA VAL A 124 -5.67 8.51 -0.32
C VAL A 124 -4.39 8.70 0.47
N SER A 125 -4.30 9.82 1.18
CA SER A 125 -3.16 10.16 2.02
C SER A 125 -3.54 10.31 3.50
N SER A 126 -4.80 10.06 3.85
CA SER A 126 -5.29 10.16 5.22
C SER A 126 -6.57 9.35 5.42
N VAL A 127 -6.90 9.11 6.70
CA VAL A 127 -8.20 8.50 7.08
C VAL A 127 -9.37 9.38 6.63
N THR A 128 -9.23 10.70 6.70
CA THR A 128 -10.28 11.64 6.27
C THR A 128 -10.56 11.49 4.79
N GLU A 129 -9.53 11.51 3.94
CA GLU A 129 -9.69 11.30 2.49
C GLU A 129 -10.32 9.93 2.18
N MET A 130 -9.89 8.88 2.88
CA MET A 130 -10.48 7.55 2.73
C MET A 130 -11.98 7.56 3.04
N ARG A 131 -12.41 8.22 4.12
CA ARG A 131 -13.82 8.32 4.48
C ARG A 131 -14.63 9.09 3.42
N GLU A 132 -14.09 10.16 2.88
CA GLU A 132 -14.70 10.92 1.78
C GLU A 132 -14.89 10.05 0.54
N VAL A 133 -13.87 9.30 0.16
CA VAL A 133 -13.94 8.35 -0.96
C VAL A 133 -14.98 7.27 -0.72
N LEU A 134 -15.02 6.65 0.46
CA LEU A 134 -16.03 5.65 0.79
C LEU A 134 -17.46 6.23 0.70
N ASN A 135 -17.67 7.46 1.17
CA ASN A 135 -18.95 8.12 1.04
C ASN A 135 -19.34 8.37 -0.42
N GLN A 136 -18.40 8.79 -1.26
CA GLN A 136 -18.63 8.97 -2.71
C GLN A 136 -19.02 7.64 -3.39
N TRP A 137 -18.47 6.53 -2.93
CA TRP A 137 -18.79 5.20 -3.44
C TRP A 137 -20.07 4.59 -2.87
N GLY A 138 -20.72 5.27 -1.94
CA GLY A 138 -21.91 4.77 -1.24
C GLY A 138 -21.63 3.79 -0.11
N LEU A 139 -20.35 3.61 0.25
CA LEU A 139 -19.90 2.81 1.39
C LEU A 139 -19.89 3.66 2.66
N HIS A 140 -21.05 4.13 3.10
CA HIS A 140 -21.12 5.05 4.23
C HIS A 140 -20.62 4.43 5.52
N CYS A 141 -19.73 5.13 6.22
CA CYS A 141 -19.28 4.74 7.55
C CYS A 141 -20.47 4.70 8.52
N ARG A 142 -20.68 3.55 9.15
CA ARG A 142 -21.77 3.36 10.12
C ARG A 142 -21.59 4.13 11.42
N ARG A 143 -20.37 4.59 11.72
CA ARG A 143 -20.03 5.39 12.90
C ARG A 143 -19.08 6.52 12.51
N ALA A 144 -19.44 7.71 12.93
CA ALA A 144 -18.60 8.88 12.80
C ALA A 144 -17.34 8.76 13.69
#